data_e90fb073bf5a2424097f75882f432818
#
_entry.id   e90fb073bf5a2424097f75882f432818
#
_cell.length_a   1.000
_cell.length_b   1.000
_cell.length_c   1.000
_cell.angle_alpha   90.00
_cell.angle_beta   90.00
_cell.angle_gamma   90.00
#
_symmetry.space_group_name_H-M   'P 1'
#
loop_
_entity.id
_entity.type
_entity.pdbx_description
1 polymer ?
#
loop_
_entity_poly.entity_id
_entity_poly.type
_entity_poly.pdbx_seq_one_letter_code
_entity_poly.pdbx_strand_id
1 'polypeptide(L)'
;MAEPEITQAAYWNGEAGERWARHQQSLDAVFAPLTEALFAGADIQPRATILDIGCGAGDTAIAAARRAGPGGRVVAADVSAPLLAAARGRAASEAADAAPITWIEADAQVHDFGNAGFAQAISRFGVMFFEDSVAAFANIRRALVPGGRFTVLCWRPLDANAWIAVPRAIVLPLVPEPEPMAPGGPGPFRFADPEAFREILAAVGFREIGIEPVDRALTLGRSDKGSAREAAAAAAELVLELGPVSRLVREQSDAVRAAARAAVAEDFAARAEGGSVSLGAACWLVSAWV
;
A
#
# COMPACT_ATOMS: atom_id res chain seq x y z
N MET A 1 28.06 -3.19 18.54
CA MET A 1 26.69 -3.27 19.08
C MET A 1 25.79 -3.14 17.87
N ALA A 2 24.90 -4.07 17.60
CA ALA A 2 23.92 -3.91 16.53
C ALA A 2 23.07 -2.66 16.82
N GLU A 3 22.86 -1.80 15.84
CA GLU A 3 21.90 -0.70 15.99
C GLU A 3 20.52 -1.29 16.31
N PRO A 4 19.72 -0.65 17.18
CA PRO A 4 18.39 -1.14 17.48
C PRO A 4 17.57 -1.17 16.20
N GLU A 5 16.97 -2.32 15.90
CA GLU A 5 16.08 -2.50 14.75
C GLU A 5 14.92 -1.50 14.85
N ILE A 6 14.78 -0.64 13.85
CA ILE A 6 13.73 0.40 13.83
C ILE A 6 12.39 -0.30 13.67
N THR A 7 11.48 -0.14 14.65
CA THR A 7 10.13 -0.70 14.56
C THR A 7 9.34 -0.12 13.38
N GLN A 8 8.35 -0.86 12.85
CA GLN A 8 7.49 -0.37 11.77
C GLN A 8 6.78 0.93 12.15
N ALA A 9 6.33 1.06 13.39
CA ALA A 9 5.73 2.31 13.89
C ALA A 9 6.73 3.48 13.82
N ALA A 10 7.98 3.30 14.26
CA ALA A 10 9.00 4.34 14.18
C ALA A 10 9.34 4.69 12.71
N TYR A 11 9.43 3.70 11.82
CA TYR A 11 9.68 3.91 10.40
C TYR A 11 8.59 4.78 9.74
N TRP A 12 7.32 4.44 9.97
CA TRP A 12 6.18 5.15 9.36
C TRP A 12 5.85 6.49 10.04
N ASN A 13 6.32 6.75 11.28
CA ASN A 13 6.24 8.05 11.93
C ASN A 13 7.44 8.97 11.64
N GLY A 14 8.48 8.45 11.00
CA GLY A 14 9.63 9.22 10.54
C GLY A 14 9.46 9.77 9.12
N GLU A 15 10.61 10.07 8.50
CA GLU A 15 10.68 10.62 7.13
C GLU A 15 9.92 9.82 6.07
N ALA A 16 9.77 8.49 6.25
CA ALA A 16 9.02 7.66 5.31
C ALA A 16 7.56 8.08 5.24
N GLY A 17 6.89 8.19 6.40
CA GLY A 17 5.50 8.63 6.48
C GLY A 17 5.31 10.06 5.96
N GLU A 18 6.22 10.97 6.29
CA GLU A 18 6.18 12.35 5.80
C GLU A 18 6.30 12.43 4.26
N ARG A 19 7.20 11.63 3.66
CA ARG A 19 7.33 11.57 2.19
C ARG A 19 6.07 11.04 1.54
N TRP A 20 5.53 9.94 2.04
CA TRP A 20 4.29 9.37 1.54
C TRP A 20 3.11 10.35 1.66
N ALA A 21 3.02 11.09 2.77
CA ALA A 21 2.02 12.13 2.96
C ALA A 21 2.16 13.28 1.94
N ARG A 22 3.40 13.73 1.65
CA ARG A 22 3.64 14.76 0.62
C ARG A 22 3.27 14.33 -0.79
N HIS A 23 3.47 13.06 -1.12
CA HIS A 23 3.23 12.51 -2.45
C HIS A 23 1.88 11.79 -2.60
N GLN A 24 0.98 11.93 -1.62
CA GLN A 24 -0.25 11.17 -1.54
C GLN A 24 -1.12 11.28 -2.81
N GLN A 25 -1.25 12.46 -3.43
CA GLN A 25 -2.03 12.64 -4.65
C GLN A 25 -1.45 11.84 -5.84
N SER A 26 -0.12 11.87 -5.98
CA SER A 26 0.56 11.11 -7.04
C SER A 26 0.42 9.60 -6.80
N LEU A 27 0.55 9.16 -5.55
CA LEU A 27 0.36 7.74 -5.18
C LEU A 27 -1.06 7.27 -5.44
N ASP A 28 -2.07 8.08 -5.11
CA ASP A 28 -3.46 7.74 -5.36
C ASP A 28 -3.73 7.58 -6.85
N ALA A 29 -3.20 8.50 -7.68
CA ALA A 29 -3.33 8.41 -9.13
C ALA A 29 -2.64 7.16 -9.71
N VAL A 30 -1.44 6.83 -9.22
CA VAL A 30 -0.69 5.64 -9.64
C VAL A 30 -1.40 4.36 -9.21
N PHE A 31 -1.92 4.30 -7.99
CA PHE A 31 -2.56 3.10 -7.44
C PHE A 31 -4.08 3.02 -7.70
N ALA A 32 -4.68 3.99 -8.38
CA ALA A 32 -6.10 3.98 -8.70
C ALA A 32 -6.60 2.66 -9.34
N PRO A 33 -5.91 2.04 -10.32
CA PRO A 33 -6.34 0.76 -10.89
C PRO A 33 -6.31 -0.40 -9.89
N LEU A 34 -5.46 -0.33 -8.88
CA LEU A 34 -5.36 -1.32 -7.80
C LEU A 34 -6.43 -1.06 -6.73
N THR A 35 -6.73 0.21 -6.42
CA THR A 35 -7.85 0.59 -5.55
C THR A 35 -9.17 0.11 -6.11
N GLU A 36 -9.40 0.27 -7.42
CA GLU A 36 -10.59 -0.26 -8.10
C GLU A 36 -10.68 -1.78 -7.99
N ALA A 37 -9.57 -2.49 -8.17
CA ALA A 37 -9.54 -3.96 -8.02
C ALA A 37 -9.85 -4.40 -6.59
N LEU A 38 -9.32 -3.70 -5.56
CA LEU A 38 -9.66 -3.96 -4.16
C LEU A 38 -11.16 -3.83 -3.93
N PHE A 39 -11.77 -2.75 -4.39
CA PHE A 39 -13.20 -2.50 -4.17
C PHE A 39 -14.11 -3.41 -4.99
N ALA A 40 -13.70 -3.82 -6.19
CA ALA A 40 -14.41 -4.85 -6.93
C ALA A 40 -14.45 -6.17 -6.16
N GLY A 41 -13.33 -6.53 -5.52
CA GLY A 41 -13.24 -7.71 -4.64
C GLY A 41 -13.96 -7.52 -3.30
N ALA A 42 -13.92 -6.36 -2.69
CA ALA A 42 -14.53 -6.11 -1.39
C ALA A 42 -16.07 -6.07 -1.46
N ASP A 43 -16.63 -5.64 -2.58
CA ASP A 43 -18.09 -5.54 -2.80
C ASP A 43 -18.81 -4.85 -1.63
N ILE A 44 -18.41 -3.62 -1.33
CA ILE A 44 -18.92 -2.86 -0.20
C ILE A 44 -20.40 -2.55 -0.41
N GLN A 45 -21.23 -3.05 0.51
CA GLN A 45 -22.67 -2.82 0.49
C GLN A 45 -23.02 -1.48 1.15
N PRO A 46 -24.11 -0.82 0.71
CA PRO A 46 -24.65 0.36 1.40
C PRO A 46 -24.87 0.09 2.89
N ARG A 47 -24.56 1.07 3.72
CA ARG A 47 -24.66 1.02 5.19
C ARG A 47 -23.68 0.06 5.86
N ALA A 48 -22.67 -0.47 5.17
CA ALA A 48 -21.67 -1.34 5.77
C ALA A 48 -20.86 -0.61 6.85
N THR A 49 -20.48 -1.36 7.88
CA THR A 49 -19.47 -0.95 8.87
C THR A 49 -18.11 -1.51 8.43
N ILE A 50 -17.13 -0.65 8.18
CA ILE A 50 -15.87 -1.02 7.53
C ILE A 50 -14.71 -0.65 8.42
N LEU A 51 -13.74 -1.57 8.53
CA LEU A 51 -12.43 -1.34 9.12
C LEU A 51 -11.38 -1.28 8.00
N ASP A 52 -10.73 -0.13 7.83
CA ASP A 52 -9.62 0.04 6.88
C ASP A 52 -8.29 -0.04 7.63
N ILE A 53 -7.49 -1.06 7.35
CA ILE A 53 -6.25 -1.40 8.04
C ILE A 53 -5.05 -0.86 7.26
N GLY A 54 -4.23 -0.02 7.91
CA GLY A 54 -3.13 0.67 7.24
C GLY A 54 -3.65 1.64 6.18
N CYS A 55 -4.59 2.50 6.59
CA CYS A 55 -5.32 3.39 5.70
C CYS A 55 -4.46 4.50 5.08
N GLY A 56 -3.25 4.72 5.59
CA GLY A 56 -2.31 5.73 5.13
C GLY A 56 -2.93 7.13 5.07
N ALA A 57 -2.77 7.80 3.93
CA ALA A 57 -3.35 9.12 3.68
C ALA A 57 -4.85 9.08 3.30
N GLY A 58 -5.54 7.96 3.52
CA GLY A 58 -6.99 7.87 3.54
C GLY A 58 -7.68 7.57 2.20
N ASP A 59 -6.97 7.28 1.12
CA ASP A 59 -7.59 7.00 -0.19
C ASP A 59 -8.64 5.87 -0.12
N THR A 60 -8.29 4.73 0.46
CA THR A 60 -9.18 3.59 0.63
C THR A 60 -10.33 3.88 1.60
N ALA A 61 -10.06 4.55 2.72
CA ALA A 61 -11.08 4.90 3.71
C ALA A 61 -12.14 5.85 3.13
N ILE A 62 -11.72 6.88 2.40
CA ILE A 62 -12.60 7.83 1.73
C ILE A 62 -13.44 7.13 0.65
N ALA A 63 -12.79 6.29 -0.17
CA ALA A 63 -13.48 5.52 -1.20
C ALA A 63 -14.48 4.51 -0.62
N ALA A 64 -14.17 3.90 0.54
CA ALA A 64 -15.08 3.03 1.29
C ALA A 64 -16.26 3.81 1.85
N ALA A 65 -16.03 5.00 2.41
CA ALA A 65 -17.07 5.84 2.98
C ALA A 65 -18.11 6.29 1.92
N ARG A 66 -17.65 6.65 0.72
CA ARG A 66 -18.54 6.98 -0.41
C ARG A 66 -19.42 5.80 -0.80
N ARG A 67 -18.88 4.57 -0.83
CA ARG A 67 -19.62 3.34 -1.19
C ARG A 67 -20.63 2.93 -0.11
N ALA A 68 -20.23 3.05 1.16
CA ALA A 68 -21.12 2.72 2.28
C ALA A 68 -22.27 3.74 2.44
N GLY A 69 -22.05 5.00 2.04
CA GLY A 69 -23.05 6.06 2.12
C GLY A 69 -23.41 6.48 3.55
N PRO A 70 -24.34 7.42 3.74
CA PRO A 70 -24.58 8.10 5.03
C PRO A 70 -25.06 7.18 6.17
N GLY A 71 -25.58 5.99 5.84
CA GLY A 71 -25.98 4.99 6.82
C GLY A 71 -24.88 4.02 7.23
N GLY A 72 -23.68 4.11 6.60
CA GLY A 72 -22.52 3.31 6.92
C GLY A 72 -21.60 3.95 7.96
N ARG A 73 -20.49 3.30 8.24
CA ARG A 73 -19.41 3.81 9.09
C ARG A 73 -18.08 3.24 8.66
N VAL A 74 -17.03 4.05 8.66
CA VAL A 74 -15.66 3.61 8.45
C VAL A 74 -14.82 3.91 9.69
N VAL A 75 -14.06 2.94 10.14
CA VAL A 75 -12.94 3.13 11.07
C VAL A 75 -11.66 2.90 10.26
N ALA A 76 -10.81 3.90 10.21
CA ALA A 76 -9.57 3.90 9.45
C ALA A 76 -8.39 3.97 10.41
N ALA A 77 -7.60 2.90 10.48
CA ALA A 77 -6.48 2.77 11.39
C ALA A 77 -5.15 2.77 10.67
N ASP A 78 -4.20 3.54 11.18
CA ASP A 78 -2.81 3.54 10.74
C ASP A 78 -1.89 3.86 11.91
N VAL A 79 -0.64 3.40 11.87
CA VAL A 79 0.38 3.72 12.88
C VAL A 79 1.02 5.09 12.65
N SER A 80 0.86 5.66 11.46
CA SER A 80 1.55 6.87 10.99
C SER A 80 0.73 8.13 11.28
N ALA A 81 1.16 8.90 12.28
CA ALA A 81 0.56 10.21 12.57
C ALA A 81 0.60 11.19 11.38
N PRO A 82 1.74 11.32 10.62
CA PRO A 82 1.77 12.23 9.46
C PRO A 82 0.82 11.81 8.34
N LEU A 83 0.66 10.52 8.08
CA LEU A 83 -0.31 10.03 7.09
C LEU A 83 -1.76 10.29 7.53
N LEU A 84 -2.09 10.02 8.78
CA LEU A 84 -3.42 10.31 9.33
C LEU A 84 -3.74 11.81 9.36
N ALA A 85 -2.74 12.67 9.57
CA ALA A 85 -2.95 14.12 9.47
C ALA A 85 -3.34 14.52 8.04
N ALA A 86 -2.66 13.98 7.02
CA ALA A 86 -3.03 14.17 5.62
C ALA A 86 -4.44 13.62 5.32
N ALA A 87 -4.77 12.43 5.81
CA ALA A 87 -6.07 11.79 5.63
C ALA A 87 -7.22 12.65 6.20
N ARG A 88 -7.08 13.17 7.41
CA ARG A 88 -8.07 14.06 8.05
C ARG A 88 -8.29 15.35 7.26
N GLY A 89 -7.19 15.94 6.75
CA GLY A 89 -7.26 17.16 5.91
C GLY A 89 -8.06 16.92 4.63
N ARG A 90 -7.88 15.77 3.99
CA ARG A 90 -8.60 15.39 2.77
C ARG A 90 -10.08 15.12 3.02
N ALA A 91 -10.39 14.36 4.07
CA ALA A 91 -11.77 13.99 4.40
C ALA A 91 -12.65 15.19 4.74
N ALA A 92 -12.07 16.31 5.19
CA ALA A 92 -12.82 17.53 5.48
C ALA A 92 -13.52 18.15 4.25
N SER A 93 -13.08 17.78 3.04
CA SER A 93 -13.68 18.25 1.77
C SER A 93 -14.64 17.22 1.13
N GLU A 94 -14.89 16.09 1.81
CA GLU A 94 -15.74 15.02 1.26
C GLU A 94 -17.24 15.36 1.28
N ALA A 95 -17.99 14.67 0.41
CA ALA A 95 -19.41 14.90 0.23
C ALA A 95 -20.23 14.55 1.51
N ALA A 96 -21.25 15.33 1.78
CA ALA A 96 -22.14 15.15 2.94
C ALA A 96 -22.93 13.83 2.94
N ASP A 97 -22.94 13.12 1.82
CA ASP A 97 -23.61 11.82 1.62
C ASP A 97 -22.69 10.60 1.81
N ALA A 98 -21.41 10.82 2.15
CA ALA A 98 -20.50 9.74 2.51
C ALA A 98 -20.71 9.26 3.96
N ALA A 99 -20.31 8.02 4.26
CA ALA A 99 -20.28 7.52 5.63
C ALA A 99 -19.29 8.31 6.49
N PRO A 100 -19.57 8.53 7.78
CA PRO A 100 -18.60 9.12 8.69
C PRO A 100 -17.35 8.24 8.84
N ILE A 101 -16.17 8.86 8.88
CA ILE A 101 -14.88 8.19 9.06
C ILE A 101 -14.32 8.55 10.42
N THR A 102 -13.98 7.53 11.22
CA THR A 102 -13.22 7.67 12.45
C THR A 102 -11.76 7.30 12.18
N TRP A 103 -10.85 8.26 12.35
CA TRP A 103 -9.41 8.07 12.14
C TRP A 103 -8.73 7.71 13.46
N ILE A 104 -8.05 6.57 13.50
CA ILE A 104 -7.40 6.04 14.71
C ILE A 104 -5.90 5.86 14.42
N GLU A 105 -5.07 6.51 15.25
CA GLU A 105 -3.65 6.20 15.30
C GLU A 105 -3.46 4.96 16.16
N ALA A 106 -3.21 3.83 15.51
CA ALA A 106 -3.15 2.55 16.19
C ALA A 106 -2.36 1.50 15.39
N ASP A 107 -1.66 0.63 16.11
CA ASP A 107 -1.16 -0.62 15.57
C ASP A 107 -2.31 -1.64 15.55
N ALA A 108 -2.76 -1.99 14.34
CA ALA A 108 -3.85 -2.93 14.15
C ALA A 108 -3.54 -4.36 14.64
N GLN A 109 -2.26 -4.67 14.88
CA GLN A 109 -1.86 -5.94 15.48
C GLN A 109 -2.36 -6.12 16.91
N VAL A 110 -2.39 -5.04 17.69
CA VAL A 110 -2.67 -5.09 19.15
C VAL A 110 -3.84 -4.21 19.60
N HIS A 111 -4.28 -3.27 18.77
CA HIS A 111 -5.35 -2.35 19.12
C HIS A 111 -6.69 -3.09 19.29
N ASP A 112 -7.42 -2.78 20.35
CA ASP A 112 -8.73 -3.35 20.57
C ASP A 112 -9.82 -2.63 19.75
N PHE A 113 -10.17 -3.21 18.60
CA PHE A 113 -11.28 -2.74 17.78
C PHE A 113 -12.67 -3.18 18.28
N GLY A 114 -12.72 -3.85 19.42
CA GLY A 114 -13.93 -4.50 19.92
C GLY A 114 -14.20 -5.86 19.25
N ASN A 115 -15.31 -6.47 19.58
CA ASN A 115 -15.72 -7.76 19.05
C ASN A 115 -16.93 -7.60 18.12
N ALA A 116 -16.87 -8.25 16.94
CA ALA A 116 -17.99 -8.32 16.01
C ALA A 116 -18.64 -6.94 15.69
N GLY A 117 -17.80 -5.93 15.44
CA GLY A 117 -18.26 -4.57 15.16
C GLY A 117 -18.30 -4.19 13.66
N PHE A 118 -17.61 -4.97 12.79
CA PHE A 118 -17.43 -4.63 11.39
C PHE A 118 -17.96 -5.72 10.46
N ALA A 119 -18.70 -5.31 9.44
CA ALA A 119 -19.13 -6.20 8.36
C ALA A 119 -17.98 -6.53 7.42
N GLN A 120 -17.04 -5.59 7.26
CA GLN A 120 -15.90 -5.77 6.37
C GLN A 120 -14.62 -5.17 6.97
N ALA A 121 -13.49 -5.83 6.70
CA ALA A 121 -12.16 -5.28 6.87
C ALA A 121 -11.46 -5.24 5.52
N ILE A 122 -10.83 -4.12 5.20
CA ILE A 122 -10.10 -3.90 3.95
C ILE A 122 -8.67 -3.44 4.24
N SER A 123 -7.76 -3.68 3.29
CA SER A 123 -6.43 -3.07 3.30
C SER A 123 -5.83 -3.04 1.89
N ARG A 124 -5.22 -1.91 1.53
CA ARG A 124 -4.35 -1.82 0.37
C ARG A 124 -2.90 -1.69 0.84
N PHE A 125 -2.16 -2.81 0.83
CA PHE A 125 -0.74 -2.91 1.18
C PHE A 125 -0.38 -2.72 2.67
N GLY A 126 -1.30 -2.36 3.56
CA GLY A 126 -1.01 -2.09 4.97
C GLY A 126 -0.64 -3.35 5.77
N VAL A 127 -1.35 -4.47 5.52
CA VAL A 127 -1.19 -5.72 6.28
C VAL A 127 0.18 -6.40 6.11
N MET A 128 0.97 -6.03 5.12
CA MET A 128 2.29 -6.63 4.86
C MET A 128 3.36 -6.21 5.88
N PHE A 129 3.08 -5.24 6.72
CA PHE A 129 4.04 -4.65 7.65
C PHE A 129 3.87 -5.08 9.10
N PHE A 130 3.01 -6.05 9.39
CA PHE A 130 2.86 -6.63 10.72
C PHE A 130 4.12 -7.41 11.13
N GLU A 131 4.58 -7.19 12.35
CA GLU A 131 5.66 -7.99 12.95
C GLU A 131 5.18 -9.41 13.26
N ASP A 132 4.02 -9.54 13.92
CA ASP A 132 3.31 -10.80 14.14
C ASP A 132 2.01 -10.84 13.33
N SER A 133 2.10 -11.42 12.13
CA SER A 133 0.95 -11.55 11.23
C SER A 133 -0.16 -12.42 11.80
N VAL A 134 0.17 -13.44 12.61
CA VAL A 134 -0.83 -14.34 13.22
C VAL A 134 -1.64 -13.57 14.27
N ALA A 135 -0.98 -12.84 15.17
CA ALA A 135 -1.65 -12.01 16.15
C ALA A 135 -2.52 -10.93 15.49
N ALA A 136 -1.98 -10.26 14.45
CA ALA A 136 -2.69 -9.22 13.71
C ALA A 136 -3.97 -9.75 13.05
N PHE A 137 -3.89 -10.84 12.30
CA PHE A 137 -5.07 -11.40 11.63
C PHE A 137 -6.08 -12.01 12.59
N ALA A 138 -5.64 -12.57 13.72
CA ALA A 138 -6.54 -13.01 14.79
C ALA A 138 -7.32 -11.83 15.39
N ASN A 139 -6.65 -10.68 15.61
CA ASN A 139 -7.27 -9.45 16.10
C ASN A 139 -8.27 -8.88 15.11
N ILE A 140 -7.90 -8.79 13.82
CA ILE A 140 -8.78 -8.31 12.75
C ILE A 140 -10.01 -9.23 12.63
N ARG A 141 -9.81 -10.55 12.66
CA ARG A 141 -10.90 -11.52 12.61
C ARG A 141 -11.89 -11.34 13.78
N ARG A 142 -11.39 -11.10 14.98
CA ARG A 142 -12.22 -10.85 16.17
C ARG A 142 -13.10 -9.60 16.01
N ALA A 143 -12.60 -8.58 15.32
CA ALA A 143 -13.33 -7.34 15.06
C ALA A 143 -14.47 -7.50 14.05
N LEU A 144 -14.41 -8.53 13.20
CA LEU A 144 -15.44 -8.81 12.19
C LEU A 144 -16.63 -9.55 12.79
N VAL A 145 -17.84 -9.24 12.30
CA VAL A 145 -19.05 -10.00 12.63
C VAL A 145 -18.99 -11.43 12.07
N PRO A 146 -19.73 -12.41 12.61
CA PRO A 146 -19.93 -13.70 11.94
C PRO A 146 -20.41 -13.51 10.50
N GLY A 147 -19.75 -14.15 9.54
CA GLY A 147 -19.97 -13.93 8.11
C GLY A 147 -19.39 -12.61 7.57
N GLY A 148 -18.64 -11.88 8.39
CA GLY A 148 -17.92 -10.68 7.96
C GLY A 148 -16.80 -11.01 6.99
N ARG A 149 -16.49 -10.08 6.08
CA ARG A 149 -15.54 -10.26 4.99
C ARG A 149 -14.23 -9.51 5.23
N PHE A 150 -13.13 -10.18 4.97
CA PHE A 150 -11.78 -9.63 4.91
C PHE A 150 -11.34 -9.57 3.44
N THR A 151 -10.89 -8.40 2.95
CA THR A 151 -10.43 -8.23 1.57
C THR A 151 -9.21 -7.33 1.52
N VAL A 152 -8.09 -7.84 1.00
CA VAL A 152 -6.85 -7.07 0.95
C VAL A 152 -6.10 -7.26 -0.36
N LEU A 153 -5.26 -6.27 -0.68
CA LEU A 153 -4.25 -6.36 -1.74
C LEU A 153 -2.86 -6.43 -1.13
N CYS A 154 -2.07 -7.41 -1.59
CA CYS A 154 -0.66 -7.59 -1.26
C CYS A 154 0.15 -7.74 -2.54
N TRP A 155 1.44 -7.31 -2.52
CA TRP A 155 2.31 -7.50 -3.67
C TRP A 155 2.65 -8.98 -3.88
N ARG A 156 2.66 -9.40 -5.15
CA ARG A 156 3.27 -10.63 -5.63
C ARG A 156 4.79 -10.50 -5.58
N PRO A 157 5.58 -11.55 -5.89
CA PRO A 157 7.04 -11.48 -5.86
C PRO A 157 7.61 -10.28 -6.65
N LEU A 158 8.80 -9.84 -6.25
CA LEU A 158 9.46 -8.66 -6.83
C LEU A 158 9.58 -8.75 -8.36
N ASP A 159 9.94 -9.91 -8.89
CA ASP A 159 10.12 -10.17 -10.32
C ASP A 159 8.83 -10.04 -11.14
N ALA A 160 7.68 -10.25 -10.53
CA ALA A 160 6.38 -10.01 -11.14
C ALA A 160 5.99 -8.51 -11.17
N ASN A 161 6.70 -7.66 -10.45
CA ASN A 161 6.42 -6.23 -10.28
C ASN A 161 7.40 -5.35 -11.05
N ALA A 162 7.20 -5.21 -12.36
CA ALA A 162 8.10 -4.45 -13.24
C ALA A 162 8.30 -2.99 -12.77
N TRP A 163 7.27 -2.36 -12.17
CA TRP A 163 7.36 -0.99 -11.64
C TRP A 163 8.41 -0.82 -10.50
N ILE A 164 8.78 -1.92 -9.85
CA ILE A 164 9.87 -1.97 -8.85
C ILE A 164 11.12 -2.63 -9.44
N ALA A 165 10.96 -3.77 -10.13
CA ALA A 165 12.07 -4.57 -10.61
C ALA A 165 12.93 -3.84 -11.64
N VAL A 166 12.31 -3.11 -12.56
CA VAL A 166 13.03 -2.37 -13.61
C VAL A 166 13.91 -1.26 -13.02
N PRO A 167 13.38 -0.27 -12.28
CA PRO A 167 14.23 0.78 -11.71
C PRO A 167 15.23 0.24 -10.69
N ARG A 168 14.89 -0.84 -9.96
CA ARG A 168 15.84 -1.50 -9.06
C ARG A 168 17.04 -2.08 -9.82
N ALA A 169 16.83 -2.77 -10.92
CA ALA A 169 17.90 -3.33 -11.73
C ALA A 169 18.86 -2.26 -12.30
N ILE A 170 18.32 -1.08 -12.64
CA ILE A 170 19.10 0.07 -13.11
C ILE A 170 19.95 0.67 -11.98
N VAL A 171 19.39 0.75 -10.77
CA VAL A 171 20.06 1.40 -9.63
C VAL A 171 21.10 0.51 -8.96
N LEU A 172 20.91 -0.80 -8.90
CA LEU A 172 21.79 -1.73 -8.20
C LEU A 172 23.29 -1.61 -8.57
N PRO A 173 23.67 -1.44 -9.85
CA PRO A 173 25.08 -1.27 -10.21
C PRO A 173 25.73 0.04 -9.72
N LEU A 174 24.92 1.01 -9.27
CA LEU A 174 25.36 2.34 -8.85
C LEU A 174 25.51 2.47 -7.33
N VAL A 175 25.05 1.48 -6.58
CA VAL A 175 25.00 1.50 -5.10
C VAL A 175 25.70 0.28 -4.53
N PRO A 176 26.14 0.31 -3.26
CA PRO A 176 26.59 -0.89 -2.57
C PRO A 176 25.53 -1.99 -2.58
N GLU A 177 25.96 -3.24 -2.58
CA GLU A 177 25.02 -4.37 -2.52
C GLU A 177 24.17 -4.25 -1.24
N PRO A 178 22.81 -4.20 -1.39
CA PRO A 178 21.95 -4.09 -0.24
C PRO A 178 21.95 -5.38 0.59
N GLU A 179 21.82 -5.24 1.90
CA GLU A 179 21.66 -6.40 2.76
C GLU A 179 20.40 -7.19 2.37
N PRO A 180 20.47 -8.53 2.37
CA PRO A 180 19.31 -9.36 2.12
C PRO A 180 18.21 -9.09 3.15
N MET A 181 16.97 -8.90 2.69
CA MET A 181 15.84 -8.84 3.61
C MET A 181 15.63 -10.19 4.30
N ALA A 182 15.39 -10.17 5.62
CA ALA A 182 15.10 -11.37 6.36
C ALA A 182 13.87 -12.08 5.77
N PRO A 183 13.97 -13.39 5.44
CA PRO A 183 12.82 -14.14 4.96
C PRO A 183 11.65 -14.05 5.94
N GLY A 184 10.48 -13.71 5.44
CA GLY A 184 9.27 -13.66 6.25
C GLY A 184 9.16 -12.46 7.21
N GLY A 185 10.07 -11.49 7.16
CA GLY A 185 9.98 -10.24 7.91
C GLY A 185 8.93 -9.27 7.35
N PRO A 186 8.58 -8.22 8.12
CA PRO A 186 7.68 -7.16 7.66
C PRO A 186 8.23 -6.47 6.41
N GLY A 187 7.37 -6.26 5.41
CA GLY A 187 7.81 -5.59 4.19
C GLY A 187 6.89 -5.84 2.99
N PRO A 188 7.15 -5.17 1.86
CA PRO A 188 6.23 -5.17 0.71
C PRO A 188 5.97 -6.56 0.13
N PHE A 189 6.90 -7.51 0.27
CA PHE A 189 6.79 -8.86 -0.29
C PHE A 189 6.51 -9.93 0.77
N ARG A 190 6.05 -9.54 1.97
CA ARG A 190 5.74 -10.45 3.10
C ARG A 190 4.83 -11.60 2.70
N PHE A 191 3.83 -11.31 1.88
CA PHE A 191 2.83 -12.25 1.41
C PHE A 191 2.94 -12.55 -0.10
N ALA A 192 4.17 -12.53 -0.62
CA ALA A 192 4.44 -12.87 -2.02
C ALA A 192 4.07 -14.33 -2.34
N ASP A 193 4.28 -15.25 -1.39
CA ASP A 193 3.82 -16.65 -1.45
C ASP A 193 2.35 -16.74 -1.01
N PRO A 194 1.42 -17.05 -1.93
CA PRO A 194 0.00 -17.11 -1.64
C PRO A 194 -0.37 -18.28 -0.71
N GLU A 195 0.35 -19.40 -0.77
CA GLU A 195 0.04 -20.55 0.09
C GLU A 195 0.46 -20.29 1.54
N ALA A 196 1.62 -19.72 1.78
CA ALA A 196 2.03 -19.29 3.12
C ALA A 196 1.04 -18.28 3.71
N PHE A 197 0.50 -17.36 2.89
CA PHE A 197 -0.52 -16.43 3.35
C PHE A 197 -1.84 -17.12 3.67
N ARG A 198 -2.27 -18.07 2.83
CA ARG A 198 -3.47 -18.90 3.07
C ARG A 198 -3.38 -19.65 4.38
N GLU A 199 -2.22 -20.26 4.66
CA GLU A 199 -1.98 -21.02 5.90
C GLU A 199 -2.14 -20.13 7.14
N ILE A 200 -1.59 -18.91 7.12
CA ILE A 200 -1.73 -17.95 8.23
C ILE A 200 -3.20 -17.59 8.46
N LEU A 201 -3.95 -17.27 7.40
CA LEU A 201 -5.37 -16.91 7.51
C LEU A 201 -6.21 -18.09 8.02
N ALA A 202 -5.96 -19.30 7.51
CA ALA A 202 -6.65 -20.52 7.95
C ALA A 202 -6.35 -20.84 9.42
N ALA A 203 -5.09 -20.69 9.85
CA ALA A 203 -4.67 -20.94 11.24
C ALA A 203 -5.39 -20.05 12.25
N VAL A 204 -5.70 -18.80 11.89
CA VAL A 204 -6.48 -17.90 12.75
C VAL A 204 -7.99 -18.04 12.58
N GLY A 205 -8.45 -18.96 11.72
CA GLY A 205 -9.85 -19.37 11.59
C GLY A 205 -10.67 -18.61 10.54
N PHE A 206 -10.04 -17.92 9.59
CA PHE A 206 -10.73 -17.47 8.37
C PHE A 206 -11.09 -18.67 7.50
N ARG A 207 -12.19 -18.54 6.74
CA ARG A 207 -12.73 -19.59 5.86
C ARG A 207 -12.91 -19.04 4.44
N GLU A 208 -13.16 -19.93 3.49
CA GLU A 208 -13.43 -19.57 2.09
C GLU A 208 -12.36 -18.64 1.51
N ILE A 209 -11.08 -18.92 1.81
CA ILE A 209 -9.95 -18.08 1.47
C ILE A 209 -9.69 -18.14 -0.03
N GLY A 210 -10.04 -17.06 -0.74
CA GLY A 210 -9.72 -16.82 -2.15
C GLY A 210 -8.44 -15.99 -2.27
N ILE A 211 -7.52 -16.39 -3.14
CA ILE A 211 -6.33 -15.62 -3.48
C ILE A 211 -6.22 -15.59 -5.00
N GLU A 212 -6.45 -14.44 -5.59
CA GLU A 212 -6.53 -14.25 -7.03
C GLU A 212 -5.46 -13.28 -7.53
N PRO A 213 -4.81 -13.54 -8.69
CA PRO A 213 -3.86 -12.62 -9.25
C PRO A 213 -4.57 -11.38 -9.83
N VAL A 214 -3.99 -10.22 -9.55
CA VAL A 214 -4.42 -8.93 -10.12
C VAL A 214 -3.21 -8.27 -10.76
N ASP A 215 -3.20 -8.21 -12.09
CA ASP A 215 -2.17 -7.55 -12.86
C ASP A 215 -2.71 -6.24 -13.43
N ARG A 216 -2.00 -5.12 -13.20
CA ARG A 216 -2.38 -3.78 -13.66
C ARG A 216 -1.17 -3.04 -14.20
N ALA A 217 -1.38 -2.20 -15.19
CA ALA A 217 -0.39 -1.20 -15.57
C ALA A 217 -0.52 0.02 -14.66
N LEU A 218 0.59 0.46 -14.08
CA LEU A 218 0.67 1.67 -13.28
C LEU A 218 1.33 2.77 -14.10
N THR A 219 0.66 3.90 -14.27
CA THR A 219 1.22 5.08 -14.91
C THR A 219 2.05 5.83 -13.88
N LEU A 220 3.38 5.68 -13.95
CA LEU A 220 4.34 6.24 -13.00
C LEU A 220 4.66 7.72 -13.27
N GLY A 221 4.53 8.15 -14.51
CA GLY A 221 4.76 9.54 -14.93
C GLY A 221 4.00 9.89 -16.18
N ARG A 222 3.59 11.14 -16.28
CA ARG A 222 2.83 11.67 -17.40
C ARG A 222 3.30 13.08 -17.74
N SER A 223 3.22 13.46 -19.01
CA SER A 223 3.39 14.83 -19.52
C SER A 223 2.14 15.30 -20.21
N ASP A 224 1.61 16.43 -19.80
CA ASP A 224 0.45 17.07 -20.46
C ASP A 224 0.77 17.55 -21.88
N LYS A 225 2.06 17.69 -22.21
CA LYS A 225 2.56 18.10 -23.53
C LYS A 225 2.93 16.91 -24.43
N GLY A 226 2.72 15.67 -23.96
CA GLY A 226 3.09 14.47 -24.69
C GLY A 226 4.61 14.19 -24.73
N SER A 227 5.41 14.86 -23.90
CA SER A 227 6.85 14.73 -23.88
C SER A 227 7.28 13.45 -23.14
N ALA A 228 7.92 12.52 -23.87
CA ALA A 228 8.49 11.31 -23.29
C ALA A 228 9.51 11.65 -22.19
N ARG A 229 10.33 12.68 -22.39
CA ARG A 229 11.36 13.10 -21.42
C ARG A 229 10.75 13.64 -20.14
N GLU A 230 9.69 14.46 -20.21
CA GLU A 230 9.01 14.97 -19.03
C GLU A 230 8.32 13.86 -18.25
N ALA A 231 7.61 12.94 -18.95
CA ALA A 231 6.97 11.79 -18.33
C ALA A 231 7.98 10.87 -17.64
N ALA A 232 9.13 10.62 -18.29
CA ALA A 232 10.21 9.82 -17.72
C ALA A 232 10.86 10.46 -16.48
N ALA A 233 11.05 11.79 -16.50
CA ALA A 233 11.60 12.50 -15.36
C ALA A 233 10.64 12.43 -14.16
N ALA A 234 9.34 12.62 -14.36
CA ALA A 234 8.32 12.47 -13.31
C ALA A 234 8.26 11.04 -12.75
N ALA A 235 8.31 10.03 -13.63
CA ALA A 235 8.31 8.64 -13.22
C ALA A 235 9.57 8.26 -12.43
N ALA A 236 10.75 8.72 -12.86
CA ALA A 236 12.02 8.49 -12.16
C ALA A 236 12.02 9.14 -10.77
N GLU A 237 11.52 10.37 -10.66
CA GLU A 237 11.33 11.04 -9.37
C GLU A 237 10.47 10.20 -8.42
N LEU A 238 9.29 9.77 -8.88
CA LEU A 238 8.36 8.99 -8.08
C LEU A 238 9.01 7.71 -7.53
N VAL A 239 9.64 6.89 -8.39
CA VAL A 239 10.17 5.58 -7.97
C VAL A 239 11.42 5.68 -7.11
N LEU A 240 12.18 6.78 -7.21
CA LEU A 240 13.37 7.04 -6.41
C LEU A 240 13.05 7.73 -5.07
N GLU A 241 11.90 8.38 -4.96
CA GLU A 241 11.43 8.98 -3.70
C GLU A 241 10.60 8.00 -2.87
N LEU A 242 9.86 7.10 -3.51
CA LEU A 242 8.87 6.25 -2.88
C LEU A 242 9.12 4.76 -3.12
N GLY A 243 8.72 3.94 -2.15
CA GLY A 243 8.78 2.49 -2.26
C GLY A 243 10.17 1.87 -2.09
N PRO A 244 10.34 0.60 -2.51
CA PRO A 244 11.56 -0.17 -2.22
C PRO A 244 12.84 0.36 -2.84
N VAL A 245 12.76 1.01 -4.03
CA VAL A 245 13.95 1.53 -4.73
C VAL A 245 14.52 2.76 -4.03
N SER A 246 13.66 3.57 -3.41
CA SER A 246 14.10 4.76 -2.67
C SER A 246 15.08 4.42 -1.53
N ARG A 247 14.95 3.25 -0.92
CA ARG A 247 15.85 2.78 0.14
C ARG A 247 17.28 2.56 -0.34
N LEU A 248 17.46 2.20 -1.62
CA LEU A 248 18.79 1.97 -2.21
C LEU A 248 19.59 3.26 -2.41
N VAL A 249 18.89 4.37 -2.66
CA VAL A 249 19.53 5.65 -3.04
C VAL A 249 19.57 6.69 -1.93
N ARG A 250 18.71 6.55 -0.91
CA ARG A 250 18.49 7.59 0.11
C ARG A 250 19.77 8.00 0.85
N GLU A 251 20.56 7.03 1.26
CA GLU A 251 21.78 7.24 2.06
C GLU A 251 23.03 7.44 1.19
N GLN A 252 22.84 7.47 -0.13
CA GLN A 252 23.94 7.66 -1.07
C GLN A 252 24.28 9.15 -1.25
N SER A 253 25.49 9.42 -1.76
CA SER A 253 25.91 10.78 -2.09
C SER A 253 25.01 11.43 -3.15
N ASP A 254 25.01 12.77 -3.20
CA ASP A 254 24.26 13.52 -4.22
C ASP A 254 24.65 13.10 -5.64
N ALA A 255 25.92 12.79 -5.87
CA ALA A 255 26.41 12.33 -7.16
C ALA A 255 25.80 10.97 -7.55
N VAL A 256 25.69 10.01 -6.63
CA VAL A 256 25.08 8.70 -6.87
C VAL A 256 23.57 8.87 -7.08
N ARG A 257 22.89 9.68 -6.28
CA ARG A 257 21.47 9.98 -6.47
C ARG A 257 21.17 10.62 -7.82
N ALA A 258 22.00 11.57 -8.25
CA ALA A 258 21.88 12.20 -9.57
C ALA A 258 22.11 11.20 -10.70
N ALA A 259 23.12 10.33 -10.59
CA ALA A 259 23.39 9.28 -11.56
C ALA A 259 22.24 8.27 -11.66
N ALA A 260 21.72 7.81 -10.53
CA ALA A 260 20.55 6.92 -10.48
C ALA A 260 19.32 7.55 -11.14
N ARG A 261 19.04 8.83 -10.85
CA ARG A 261 17.94 9.58 -11.47
C ARG A 261 18.10 9.68 -12.98
N ALA A 262 19.30 10.02 -13.46
CA ALA A 262 19.57 10.12 -14.89
C ALA A 262 19.40 8.78 -15.61
N ALA A 263 19.96 7.69 -15.06
CA ALA A 263 19.87 6.36 -15.64
C ALA A 263 18.43 5.83 -15.70
N VAL A 264 17.65 6.00 -14.61
CA VAL A 264 16.23 5.59 -14.59
C VAL A 264 15.42 6.45 -15.58
N ALA A 265 15.64 7.77 -15.64
CA ALA A 265 14.94 8.65 -16.56
C ALA A 265 15.27 8.33 -18.03
N GLU A 266 16.49 7.93 -18.34
CA GLU A 266 16.89 7.51 -19.70
C GLU A 266 16.17 6.23 -20.14
N ASP A 267 16.15 5.19 -19.31
CA ASP A 267 15.44 3.94 -19.58
C ASP A 267 13.92 4.20 -19.70
N PHE A 268 13.37 5.01 -18.81
CA PHE A 268 11.93 5.33 -18.83
C PHE A 268 11.54 6.18 -20.04
N ALA A 269 12.43 7.04 -20.55
CA ALA A 269 12.18 7.80 -21.77
C ALA A 269 12.07 6.89 -23.01
N ALA A 270 12.86 5.81 -23.05
CA ALA A 270 12.78 4.80 -24.09
C ALA A 270 11.50 3.94 -24.03
N ARG A 271 10.87 3.87 -22.84
CA ARG A 271 9.59 3.14 -22.62
C ARG A 271 8.36 4.03 -22.73
N ALA A 272 8.53 5.34 -22.82
CA ALA A 272 7.40 6.27 -22.81
C ALA A 272 6.55 6.14 -24.09
N GLU A 273 5.25 6.00 -23.91
CA GLU A 273 4.26 5.96 -24.98
C GLU A 273 3.22 7.05 -24.75
N GLY A 274 2.92 7.83 -25.81
CA GLY A 274 1.90 8.89 -25.74
C GLY A 274 2.11 9.91 -24.61
N GLY A 275 3.38 10.19 -24.23
CA GLY A 275 3.70 11.09 -23.11
C GLY A 275 3.45 10.48 -21.74
N SER A 276 3.41 9.16 -21.60
CA SER A 276 3.24 8.45 -20.33
C SER A 276 4.26 7.33 -20.19
N VAL A 277 4.70 7.07 -18.96
CA VAL A 277 5.51 5.90 -18.57
C VAL A 277 4.64 4.99 -17.72
N SER A 278 4.38 3.77 -18.22
CA SER A 278 3.60 2.77 -17.49
C SER A 278 4.37 1.47 -17.37
N LEU A 279 4.35 0.87 -16.17
CA LEU A 279 4.97 -0.42 -15.90
C LEU A 279 3.98 -1.35 -15.21
N GLY A 280 4.16 -2.66 -15.42
CA GLY A 280 3.32 -3.69 -14.82
C GLY A 280 3.49 -3.78 -13.31
N ALA A 281 2.37 -3.96 -12.63
CA ALA A 281 2.27 -4.26 -11.21
C ALA A 281 1.44 -5.53 -11.02
N ALA A 282 1.86 -6.38 -10.12
CA ALA A 282 1.25 -7.67 -9.82
C ALA A 282 0.93 -7.78 -8.34
N CYS A 283 -0.33 -8.05 -8.03
CA CYS A 283 -0.85 -8.20 -6.66
C CYS A 283 -1.58 -9.53 -6.49
N TRP A 284 -1.73 -9.95 -5.25
CA TRP A 284 -2.75 -10.87 -4.81
C TRP A 284 -3.94 -10.09 -4.26
N LEU A 285 -5.12 -10.32 -4.82
CA LEU A 285 -6.38 -9.96 -4.18
C LEU A 285 -6.79 -11.13 -3.30
N VAL A 286 -6.82 -10.89 -2.01
CA VAL A 286 -7.14 -11.92 -1.02
C VAL A 286 -8.49 -11.60 -0.41
N SER A 287 -9.38 -12.57 -0.40
CA SER A 287 -10.68 -12.49 0.26
C SER A 287 -10.87 -13.69 1.20
N ALA A 288 -11.47 -13.44 2.37
CA ALA A 288 -11.76 -14.48 3.35
C ALA A 288 -12.96 -14.09 4.21
N TRP A 289 -13.57 -15.06 4.89
CA TRP A 289 -14.76 -14.84 5.73
C TRP A 289 -14.55 -15.37 7.16
N VAL A 290 -15.27 -14.77 8.13
CA VAL A 290 -15.28 -15.21 9.53
C VAL A 290 -16.28 -16.35 9.75
#